data_4f0089c79aac76037192285b0ca6ea40
#
_entry.id   4f0089c79aac76037192285b0ca6ea40
#
_cell.length_a   1.000
_cell.length_b   1.000
_cell.length_c   1.000
_cell.angle_alpha   90.00
_cell.angle_beta   90.00
_cell.angle_gamma   90.00
#
_symmetry.space_group_name_H-M   'P 1'
#
loop_
_entity.id
_entity.type
_entity.pdbx_description
1 polymer ?
#
loop_
_entity_poly.entity_id
_entity_poly.type
_entity_poly.pdbx_seq_one_letter_code
_entity_poly.pdbx_strand_id
1 'polypeptide(L)'
;PIHHPHFAKILKELRLRDVYCCVHNASSHKPEKAFIECFEANPDAEWIFGIDGLPEESHKYRINQDGTKLFNVAKLCASKGIKTRWQYIIFKYNENHIDKAKQMAHDNGIDFELNISSRFSGPEDPYLPSNPNHYIDPAKFAIFR
;
A
#
# COMPACT_ATOMS: atom_id res chain seq x y z
N PRO A 1 3.14 6.26 10.02
CA PRO A 1 4.39 6.15 10.82
C PRO A 1 5.49 7.07 10.31
N ILE A 2 5.74 7.13 8.99
CA ILE A 2 6.85 7.89 8.35
C ILE A 2 6.90 9.40 8.74
N HIS A 3 5.79 9.97 9.20
CA HIS A 3 5.74 11.36 9.64
C HIS A 3 6.28 11.60 11.06
N HIS A 4 6.45 10.54 11.84
CA HIS A 4 7.00 10.67 13.20
C HIS A 4 8.48 11.08 13.13
N PRO A 5 8.93 12.13 13.82
CA PRO A 5 10.28 12.68 13.68
C PRO A 5 11.40 11.70 14.09
N HIS A 6 11.07 10.71 14.93
CA HIS A 6 12.02 9.70 15.40
C HIS A 6 11.72 8.31 14.86
N PHE A 7 11.00 8.20 13.74
CA PHE A 7 10.55 6.89 13.25
C PHE A 7 11.72 5.96 12.91
N ALA A 8 12.77 6.46 12.27
CA ALA A 8 13.97 5.68 11.99
C ALA A 8 14.65 5.16 13.28
N LYS A 9 14.66 5.96 14.35
CA LYS A 9 15.18 5.52 15.66
C LYS A 9 14.32 4.41 16.26
N ILE A 10 13.00 4.50 16.15
CA ILE A 10 12.07 3.45 16.60
C ILE A 10 12.34 2.16 15.84
N LEU A 11 12.48 2.21 14.52
CA LEU A 11 12.81 1.05 13.70
C LEU A 11 14.13 0.40 14.11
N LYS A 12 15.15 1.20 14.40
CA LYS A 12 16.45 0.72 14.88
C LYS A 12 16.33 0.00 16.23
N GLU A 13 15.56 0.57 17.18
CA GLU A 13 15.32 -0.07 18.48
C GLU A 13 14.58 -1.39 18.36
N LEU A 14 13.58 -1.49 17.47
CA LEU A 14 12.87 -2.73 17.21
C LEU A 14 13.82 -3.82 16.68
N ARG A 15 14.71 -3.45 15.78
CA ARG A 15 15.74 -4.37 15.25
C ARG A 15 16.69 -4.85 16.33
N LEU A 16 17.21 -3.94 17.16
CA LEU A 16 18.14 -4.26 18.25
C LEU A 16 17.51 -5.19 19.30
N ARG A 17 16.18 -5.16 19.45
CA ARG A 17 15.42 -6.01 20.36
C ARG A 17 14.88 -7.28 19.69
N ASP A 18 15.24 -7.53 18.45
CA ASP A 18 14.75 -8.67 17.64
C ASP A 18 13.22 -8.74 17.59
N VAL A 19 12.57 -7.57 17.46
CA VAL A 19 11.12 -7.46 17.33
C VAL A 19 10.75 -7.38 15.86
N TYR A 20 9.90 -8.31 15.39
CA TYR A 20 9.35 -8.25 14.03
C TYR A 20 8.59 -6.94 13.82
N CYS A 21 8.87 -6.31 12.70
CA CYS A 21 8.27 -5.03 12.35
C CYS A 21 7.70 -5.07 10.92
N CYS A 22 6.43 -4.69 10.80
CA CYS A 22 5.76 -4.48 9.52
C CYS A 22 5.25 -3.05 9.44
N VAL A 23 5.72 -2.30 8.45
CA VAL A 23 5.39 -0.88 8.26
C VAL A 23 4.38 -0.73 7.15
N HIS A 24 3.15 -0.33 7.49
CA HIS A 24 2.13 0.08 6.51
C HIS A 24 2.27 1.57 6.20
N ASN A 25 2.47 1.93 4.95
CA ASN A 25 2.61 3.31 4.52
C ASN A 25 1.85 3.59 3.21
N ALA A 26 1.06 4.65 3.23
CA ALA A 26 0.38 5.18 2.04
C ALA A 26 0.77 6.64 1.76
N SER A 27 1.67 7.21 2.56
CA SER A 27 2.09 8.61 2.42
C SER A 27 3.22 8.75 1.41
N SER A 28 3.06 9.68 0.48
CA SER A 28 4.06 10.08 -0.51
C SER A 28 4.73 11.43 -0.21
N HIS A 29 4.34 12.08 0.90
CA HIS A 29 4.74 13.47 1.17
C HIS A 29 6.17 13.63 1.68
N LYS A 30 6.76 12.60 2.27
CA LYS A 30 8.14 12.66 2.72
C LYS A 30 9.12 12.53 1.54
N PRO A 31 10.29 13.18 1.61
CA PRO A 31 11.33 12.98 0.60
C PRO A 31 11.86 11.54 0.65
N GLU A 32 12.37 11.05 -0.47
CA GLU A 32 12.95 9.72 -0.59
C GLU A 32 14.02 9.44 0.47
N LYS A 33 14.83 10.45 0.80
CA LYS A 33 15.85 10.37 1.86
C LYS A 33 15.27 9.89 3.20
N ALA A 34 14.07 10.32 3.58
CA ALA A 34 13.44 9.90 4.84
C ALA A 34 13.09 8.40 4.84
N PHE A 35 12.71 7.85 3.69
CA PHE A 35 12.50 6.41 3.54
C PHE A 35 13.81 5.63 3.59
N ILE A 36 14.85 6.13 2.92
CA ILE A 36 16.19 5.50 2.93
C ILE A 36 16.72 5.41 4.36
N GLU A 37 16.60 6.47 5.15
CA GLU A 37 17.00 6.47 6.57
C GLU A 37 16.27 5.36 7.36
N CYS A 38 15.00 5.14 7.09
CA CYS A 38 14.22 4.07 7.70
C CYS A 38 14.69 2.69 7.24
N PHE A 39 14.95 2.51 5.95
CA PHE A 39 15.44 1.24 5.38
C PHE A 39 16.81 0.84 5.96
N GLU A 40 17.70 1.81 6.11
CA GLU A 40 19.01 1.60 6.71
C GLU A 40 18.92 1.31 8.22
N ALA A 41 18.00 1.96 8.92
CA ALA A 41 17.79 1.74 10.35
C ALA A 41 17.31 0.33 10.68
N ASN A 42 16.44 -0.24 9.85
CA ASN A 42 15.93 -1.60 10.02
C ASN A 42 15.66 -2.27 8.66
N PRO A 43 16.68 -2.87 8.03
CA PRO A 43 16.51 -3.60 6.76
C PRO A 43 15.70 -4.89 6.91
N ASP A 44 15.44 -5.37 8.12
CA ASP A 44 14.64 -6.57 8.39
C ASP A 44 13.13 -6.26 8.49
N ALA A 45 12.75 -4.98 8.58
CA ALA A 45 11.35 -4.58 8.60
C ALA A 45 10.68 -4.84 7.23
N GLU A 46 9.49 -5.43 7.26
CA GLU A 46 8.65 -5.55 6.07
C GLU A 46 7.95 -4.21 5.79
N TRP A 47 7.85 -3.84 4.53
CA TRP A 47 7.14 -2.62 4.11
C TRP A 47 5.94 -2.95 3.22
N ILE A 48 4.78 -2.39 3.57
CA ILE A 48 3.55 -2.48 2.80
C ILE A 48 3.18 -1.08 2.32
N PHE A 49 3.19 -0.90 1.00
CA PHE A 49 2.83 0.36 0.36
C PHE A 49 1.40 0.30 -0.17
N GLY A 50 0.54 1.17 0.34
CA GLY A 50 -0.85 1.29 -0.09
C GLY A 50 -0.96 2.20 -1.31
N ILE A 51 -1.11 1.61 -2.50
CA ILE A 51 -1.31 2.31 -3.78
C ILE A 51 -2.52 1.66 -4.45
N ASP A 52 -3.64 2.37 -4.53
CA ASP A 52 -4.90 1.78 -5.02
C ASP A 52 -5.11 2.09 -6.50
N GLY A 53 -4.70 1.18 -7.34
CA GLY A 53 -4.66 1.30 -8.79
C GLY A 53 -3.24 1.38 -9.33
N LEU A 54 -3.09 1.65 -10.60
CA LEU A 54 -1.78 1.97 -11.17
C LEU A 54 -1.23 3.22 -10.48
N PRO A 55 0.10 3.36 -10.37
CA PRO A 55 0.71 4.48 -9.63
C PRO A 55 0.15 5.86 -10.01
N GLU A 56 -0.08 6.08 -11.30
CA GLU A 56 -0.59 7.34 -11.84
C GLU A 56 -2.06 7.63 -11.52
N GLU A 57 -2.85 6.63 -11.09
CA GLU A 57 -4.28 6.77 -10.83
C GLU A 57 -4.68 6.67 -9.35
N SER A 58 -3.77 6.27 -8.48
CA SER A 58 -4.05 6.04 -7.06
C SER A 58 -4.63 7.27 -6.34
N HIS A 59 -4.28 8.48 -6.79
CA HIS A 59 -4.81 9.75 -6.27
C HIS A 59 -6.34 9.89 -6.40
N LYS A 60 -6.97 9.11 -7.25
CA LYS A 60 -8.45 9.16 -7.44
C LYS A 60 -9.20 8.80 -6.15
N TYR A 61 -8.65 7.88 -5.37
CA TYR A 61 -9.19 7.52 -4.06
C TYR A 61 -8.33 8.07 -2.92
N ARG A 62 -7.01 7.94 -3.02
CA ARG A 62 -6.07 8.47 -2.03
C ARG A 62 -5.73 9.93 -2.35
N ILE A 63 -6.65 10.81 -2.01
CA ILE A 63 -6.52 12.24 -2.28
C ILE A 63 -5.14 12.75 -1.85
N ASN A 64 -4.49 13.54 -2.72
CA ASN A 64 -3.14 14.09 -2.53
C ASN A 64 -1.99 13.05 -2.48
N GLN A 65 -2.24 11.78 -2.80
CA GLN A 65 -1.15 10.82 -2.95
C GLN A 65 -0.46 11.00 -4.32
N ASP A 66 0.86 11.11 -4.31
CA ASP A 66 1.70 10.89 -5.50
C ASP A 66 2.05 9.39 -5.56
N GLY A 67 1.21 8.62 -6.24
CA GLY A 67 1.36 7.17 -6.34
C GLY A 67 2.62 6.77 -7.12
N THR A 68 3.02 7.56 -8.12
CA THR A 68 4.25 7.31 -8.90
C THR A 68 5.48 7.45 -8.03
N LYS A 69 5.56 8.51 -7.23
CA LYS A 69 6.64 8.70 -6.25
C LYS A 69 6.67 7.57 -5.23
N LEU A 70 5.51 7.19 -4.69
CA LEU A 70 5.43 6.12 -3.70
C LEU A 70 5.82 4.76 -4.27
N PHE A 71 5.43 4.47 -5.52
CA PHE A 71 5.85 3.26 -6.22
C PHE A 71 7.35 3.22 -6.48
N ASN A 72 7.97 4.36 -6.79
CA ASN A 72 9.43 4.45 -6.91
C ASN A 72 10.13 4.16 -5.58
N VAL A 73 9.58 4.62 -4.46
CA VAL A 73 10.07 4.27 -3.12
C VAL A 73 9.93 2.77 -2.84
N ALA A 74 8.79 2.15 -3.22
CA ALA A 74 8.60 0.70 -3.09
C ALA A 74 9.61 -0.10 -3.92
N LYS A 75 9.89 0.33 -5.16
CA LYS A 75 10.94 -0.28 -6.00
C LYS A 75 12.32 -0.18 -5.35
N LEU A 76 12.65 0.98 -4.80
CA LEU A 76 13.91 1.18 -4.09
C LEU A 76 14.01 0.27 -2.87
N CYS A 77 12.94 0.15 -2.08
CA CYS A 77 12.85 -0.76 -0.94
C CYS A 77 13.17 -2.21 -1.37
N ALA A 78 12.47 -2.71 -2.39
CA ALA A 78 12.66 -4.05 -2.92
C ALA A 78 14.08 -4.25 -3.48
N SER A 79 14.65 -3.26 -4.17
CA SER A 79 16.02 -3.32 -4.72
C SER A 79 17.10 -3.46 -3.65
N LYS A 80 16.82 -3.09 -2.41
CA LYS A 80 17.69 -3.26 -1.25
C LYS A 80 17.56 -4.64 -0.59
N GLY A 81 16.77 -5.55 -1.15
CA GLY A 81 16.49 -6.86 -0.59
C GLY A 81 15.53 -6.84 0.60
N ILE A 82 14.84 -5.73 0.84
CA ILE A 82 13.85 -5.59 1.90
C ILE A 82 12.52 -6.19 1.43
N LYS A 83 11.87 -6.96 2.31
CA LYS A 83 10.56 -7.53 2.01
C LYS A 83 9.54 -6.41 1.79
N THR A 84 9.05 -6.30 0.57
CA THR A 84 8.21 -5.21 0.09
C THR A 84 6.93 -5.75 -0.50
N ARG A 85 5.81 -5.18 -0.10
CA ARG A 85 4.48 -5.54 -0.58
C ARG A 85 3.74 -4.32 -1.09
N TRP A 86 3.05 -4.49 -2.20
CA TRP A 86 2.11 -3.51 -2.75
C TRP A 86 0.69 -3.93 -2.39
N GLN A 87 0.04 -3.18 -1.51
CA GLN A 87 -1.36 -3.36 -1.15
C GLN A 87 -2.23 -2.56 -2.12
N TYR A 88 -3.15 -3.25 -2.77
CA TYR A 88 -4.04 -2.72 -3.79
C TYR A 88 -5.48 -3.02 -3.42
N ILE A 89 -6.28 -1.99 -3.15
CA ILE A 89 -7.72 -2.13 -2.90
C ILE A 89 -8.46 -1.92 -4.22
N ILE A 90 -9.40 -2.83 -4.51
CA ILE A 90 -10.16 -2.76 -5.76
C ILE A 90 -11.26 -1.71 -5.64
N PHE A 91 -11.29 -0.81 -6.61
CA PHE A 91 -12.33 0.18 -6.86
C PHE A 91 -12.77 0.15 -8.33
N LYS A 92 -13.88 0.78 -8.65
CA LYS A 92 -14.42 0.84 -10.01
C LYS A 92 -13.41 1.34 -11.04
N TYR A 93 -12.61 2.34 -10.70
CA TYR A 93 -11.65 2.94 -11.64
C TYR A 93 -10.42 2.07 -11.92
N ASN A 94 -10.12 1.12 -11.03
CA ASN A 94 -8.90 0.29 -11.12
C ASN A 94 -9.17 -1.20 -11.30
N GLU A 95 -10.43 -1.65 -11.28
CA GLU A 95 -10.79 -3.09 -11.34
C GLU A 95 -10.31 -3.82 -12.61
N ASN A 96 -10.08 -3.09 -13.69
CA ASN A 96 -9.58 -3.62 -14.95
C ASN A 96 -8.04 -3.54 -15.09
N HIS A 97 -7.35 -3.00 -14.10
CA HIS A 97 -5.89 -2.79 -14.12
C HIS A 97 -5.11 -3.77 -13.22
N ILE A 98 -5.80 -4.72 -12.60
CA ILE A 98 -5.24 -5.65 -11.62
C ILE A 98 -4.08 -6.46 -12.21
N ASP A 99 -4.26 -7.04 -13.40
CA ASP A 99 -3.22 -7.88 -14.02
C ASP A 99 -1.98 -7.06 -14.40
N LYS A 100 -2.17 -5.84 -14.88
CA LYS A 100 -1.06 -4.91 -15.15
C LYS A 100 -0.30 -4.57 -13.88
N ALA A 101 -1.02 -4.28 -12.79
CA ALA A 101 -0.41 -3.98 -11.49
C ALA A 101 0.37 -5.19 -10.94
N LYS A 102 -0.19 -6.39 -11.03
CA LYS A 102 0.50 -7.63 -10.65
C LYS A 102 1.80 -7.83 -11.42
N GLN A 103 1.78 -7.60 -12.73
CA GLN A 103 2.97 -7.71 -13.56
C GLN A 103 4.02 -6.66 -13.17
N MET A 104 3.60 -5.41 -12.93
CA MET A 104 4.51 -4.35 -12.47
C MET A 104 5.16 -4.69 -11.12
N ALA A 105 4.40 -5.26 -10.19
CA ALA A 105 4.92 -5.70 -8.90
C ALA A 105 5.96 -6.82 -9.10
N HIS A 106 5.61 -7.85 -9.84
CA HIS A 106 6.49 -8.98 -10.15
C HIS A 106 7.81 -8.53 -10.78
N ASP A 107 7.75 -7.66 -11.79
CA ASP A 107 8.93 -7.17 -12.52
C ASP A 107 9.89 -6.36 -11.63
N ASN A 108 9.41 -5.88 -10.49
CA ASN A 108 10.20 -5.09 -9.53
C ASN A 108 10.48 -5.83 -8.21
N GLY A 109 10.21 -7.14 -8.12
CA GLY A 109 10.46 -7.91 -6.91
C GLY A 109 9.58 -7.51 -5.72
N ILE A 110 8.38 -7.02 -5.99
CA ILE A 110 7.40 -6.57 -5.00
C ILE A 110 6.27 -7.60 -4.92
N ASP A 111 5.96 -8.07 -3.71
CA ASP A 111 4.78 -8.91 -3.49
C ASP A 111 3.50 -8.10 -3.72
N PHE A 112 2.51 -8.70 -4.39
CA PHE A 112 1.25 -8.04 -4.68
C PHE A 112 0.13 -8.58 -3.77
N GLU A 113 -0.50 -7.67 -3.01
CA GLU A 113 -1.62 -7.98 -2.13
C GLU A 113 -2.89 -7.31 -2.64
N LEU A 114 -3.81 -8.13 -3.13
CA LEU A 114 -5.10 -7.67 -3.63
C LEU A 114 -6.14 -7.71 -2.51
N ASN A 115 -6.77 -6.58 -2.23
CA ASN A 115 -7.80 -6.47 -1.19
C ASN A 115 -9.14 -6.02 -1.77
N ILE A 116 -10.21 -6.58 -1.23
CA ILE A 116 -11.59 -6.13 -1.47
C ILE A 116 -12.06 -5.29 -0.28
N SER A 117 -12.96 -4.36 -0.54
CA SER A 117 -13.51 -3.45 0.49
C SER A 117 -15.01 -3.67 0.68
N SER A 118 -15.48 -3.36 1.90
CA SER A 118 -16.90 -3.22 2.23
C SER A 118 -17.31 -1.77 2.48
N ARG A 119 -16.39 -0.81 2.27
CA ARG A 119 -16.58 0.60 2.64
C ARG A 119 -17.20 1.41 1.51
N PHE A 120 -18.35 0.95 1.03
CA PHE A 120 -19.11 1.64 0.00
C PHE A 120 -20.42 2.15 0.60
N SER A 121 -20.86 3.34 0.18
CA SER A 121 -22.08 3.99 0.69
C SER A 121 -23.38 3.38 0.14
N GLY A 122 -23.29 2.57 -0.89
CA GLY A 122 -24.42 1.91 -1.53
C GLY A 122 -24.21 1.67 -3.03
N PRO A 123 -25.27 1.27 -3.76
CA PRO A 123 -25.16 0.95 -5.19
C PRO A 123 -24.70 2.12 -6.08
N GLU A 124 -24.94 3.35 -5.64
CA GLU A 124 -24.59 4.58 -6.36
C GLU A 124 -23.21 5.12 -5.98
N ASP A 125 -22.45 4.40 -5.15
CA ASP A 125 -21.11 4.82 -4.78
C ASP A 125 -20.20 4.85 -6.01
N PRO A 126 -19.56 6.00 -6.35
CA PRO A 126 -18.75 6.13 -7.55
C PRO A 126 -17.51 5.22 -7.55
N TYR A 127 -17.11 4.71 -6.40
CA TYR A 127 -15.97 3.81 -6.24
C TYR A 127 -16.36 2.33 -6.23
N LEU A 128 -17.66 2.00 -6.17
CA LEU A 128 -18.11 0.61 -6.11
C LEU A 128 -17.74 -0.13 -7.40
N PRO A 129 -16.96 -1.23 -7.32
CA PRO A 129 -16.61 -2.04 -8.48
C PRO A 129 -17.85 -2.54 -9.22
N SER A 130 -17.74 -2.70 -10.54
CA SER A 130 -18.82 -3.26 -11.37
C SER A 130 -18.95 -4.78 -11.19
N ASN A 131 -17.83 -5.45 -10.88
CA ASN A 131 -17.81 -6.88 -10.64
C ASN A 131 -18.17 -7.20 -9.18
N PRO A 132 -19.27 -7.98 -8.93
CA PRO A 132 -19.68 -8.33 -7.56
C PRO A 132 -18.64 -9.12 -6.75
N ASN A 133 -17.67 -9.74 -7.41
CA ASN A 133 -16.58 -10.45 -6.73
C ASN A 133 -15.45 -9.52 -6.25
N HIS A 134 -15.49 -8.24 -6.61
CA HIS A 134 -14.46 -7.25 -6.29
C HIS A 134 -14.81 -6.41 -5.05
N TYR A 135 -15.90 -6.68 -4.37
CA TYR A 135 -16.27 -6.00 -3.13
C TYR A 135 -17.06 -6.91 -2.19
N ILE A 136 -17.15 -6.52 -0.95
CA ILE A 136 -17.98 -7.18 0.04
C ILE A 136 -19.27 -6.37 0.17
N ASP A 137 -20.42 -7.00 -0.10
CA ASP A 137 -21.72 -6.36 -0.01
C ASP A 137 -21.97 -5.90 1.45
N PRO A 138 -22.11 -4.59 1.70
CA PRO A 138 -22.37 -4.08 3.05
C PRO A 138 -23.64 -4.64 3.68
N ALA A 139 -24.65 -4.99 2.87
CA ALA A 139 -25.89 -5.57 3.37
C ALA A 139 -25.68 -6.96 3.99
N LYS A 140 -24.68 -7.72 3.52
CA LYS A 140 -24.32 -9.02 4.10
C LYS A 140 -23.66 -8.90 5.47
N PHE A 141 -23.03 -7.76 5.79
CA PHE A 141 -22.43 -7.50 7.10
C PHE A 141 -23.42 -7.10 8.17
N ALA A 142 -24.58 -6.51 7.79
CA ALA A 142 -25.62 -6.11 8.73
C ALA A 142 -26.28 -7.30 9.45
N ILE A 143 -26.11 -8.52 8.93
CA ILE A 143 -26.67 -9.75 9.49
C ILE A 143 -25.85 -10.26 10.69
N PHE A 144 -24.60 -9.79 10.87
CA PHE A 144 -23.68 -10.24 11.93
C PHE A 144 -23.47 -9.21 13.06
N ARG A 145 -24.30 -8.17 13.11
CA ARG A 145 -24.27 -7.16 14.20
C ARG A 145 -25.39 -7.36 15.20
#